data_f9ab2c6063adc1c26e4c5578695cc023
#
_entry.id   f9ab2c6063adc1c26e4c5578695cc023
#
_cell.length_a   1.000
_cell.length_b   1.000
_cell.length_c   1.000
_cell.angle_alpha   90.00
_cell.angle_beta   90.00
_cell.angle_gamma   90.00
#
_symmetry.space_group_name_H-M   'P 1'
#
loop_
_entity.id
_entity.type
_entity.pdbx_description
1 polymer ?
#
loop_
_entity_poly.entity_id
_entity_poly.type
_entity_poly.pdbx_seq_one_letter_code
_entity_poly.pdbx_strand_id
1 'polypeptide(L)'
;LKFIELANEIAHQNTVLLQTTMGAVAVTEQAIVNEAHRRGMIVPGRKYRDKQAEPVTAAGAYVATPKKGLHDWIGSIDINSLYPSVIRALNMGPETIVGQLRPIITSAEVNRAKSQKKSFAAAWDNQFGSWEYQAVMNKEKGTEVLVDWTDGTSVRMSAAQLYDVVFEANNKWMLSANGTIFTYEFEAIIPGLLKRWYAERKEMQRKMHDAGDNEIEKEYWDKRQLVKKINLNSLYGAILNPGCRFFDMRIGQSVTLTGRCITKHMGAKVNEIIGGKYDHVGQSIIYGDTDSVY
;
A
#
# COMPACT_ATOMS: atom_id res chain seq x y z
N LEU A 1 7.23 -11.65 -31.06
CA LEU A 1 5.89 -11.27 -31.52
C LEU A 1 4.95 -10.96 -30.36
N LYS A 2 4.80 -11.87 -29.38
CA LYS A 2 3.92 -11.63 -28.22
C LYS A 2 4.30 -10.38 -27.38
N PHE A 3 5.57 -10.02 -27.32
CA PHE A 3 6.03 -8.81 -26.62
C PHE A 3 5.54 -7.50 -27.27
N ILE A 4 5.60 -7.43 -28.61
CA ILE A 4 5.13 -6.26 -29.36
C ILE A 4 3.63 -6.08 -29.20
N GLU A 5 2.86 -7.17 -29.25
CA GLU A 5 1.42 -7.16 -29.03
C GLU A 5 1.07 -6.70 -27.60
N LEU A 6 1.80 -7.17 -26.60
CA LEU A 6 1.63 -6.73 -25.21
C LEU A 6 1.96 -5.24 -25.07
N ALA A 7 3.06 -4.77 -25.67
CA ALA A 7 3.42 -3.35 -25.64
C ALA A 7 2.34 -2.48 -26.33
N ASN A 8 1.80 -2.92 -27.46
CA ASN A 8 0.69 -2.24 -28.13
C ASN A 8 -0.56 -2.17 -27.23
N GLU A 9 -0.89 -3.25 -26.54
CA GLU A 9 -2.03 -3.28 -25.64
C GLU A 9 -1.82 -2.37 -24.41
N ILE A 10 -0.59 -2.31 -23.86
CA ILE A 10 -0.23 -1.35 -22.80
C ILE A 10 -0.40 0.09 -23.29
N ALA A 11 0.12 0.39 -24.50
CA ALA A 11 0.02 1.72 -25.09
C ALA A 11 -1.45 2.14 -25.28
N HIS A 12 -2.27 1.25 -25.83
CA HIS A 12 -3.69 1.50 -26.07
C HIS A 12 -4.47 1.69 -24.78
N GLN A 13 -4.34 0.79 -23.80
CA GLN A 13 -5.10 0.84 -22.55
C GLN A 13 -4.75 2.04 -21.66
N ASN A 14 -3.52 2.56 -21.77
CA ASN A 14 -3.06 3.68 -20.94
C ASN A 14 -2.94 5.01 -21.73
N THR A 15 -3.27 5.00 -23.01
CA THR A 15 -3.23 6.19 -23.90
C THR A 15 -1.82 6.81 -23.91
N VAL A 16 -0.81 5.99 -24.15
CA VAL A 16 0.59 6.40 -24.24
C VAL A 16 1.18 5.99 -25.60
N LEU A 17 2.29 6.62 -25.99
CA LEU A 17 3.04 6.19 -27.15
C LEU A 17 3.73 4.85 -26.89
N LEU A 18 3.93 4.05 -27.94
CA LEU A 18 4.57 2.73 -27.84
C LEU A 18 5.94 2.79 -27.15
N GLN A 19 6.74 3.79 -27.47
CA GLN A 19 8.05 4.02 -26.82
C GLN A 19 7.95 4.30 -25.33
N THR A 20 6.82 4.80 -24.83
CA THR A 20 6.58 5.10 -23.41
C THR A 20 6.31 3.82 -22.60
N THR A 21 5.88 2.75 -23.26
CA THR A 21 5.49 1.49 -22.58
C THR A 21 6.64 0.82 -21.81
N MET A 22 7.89 1.16 -22.14
CA MET A 22 9.08 0.68 -21.43
C MET A 22 9.29 1.36 -20.07
N GLY A 23 8.57 2.45 -19.80
CA GLY A 23 8.68 3.23 -18.56
C GLY A 23 7.44 3.07 -17.67
N ALA A 24 7.44 2.11 -16.75
CA ALA A 24 6.29 1.82 -15.88
C ALA A 24 5.78 3.06 -15.12
N VAL A 25 6.68 3.94 -14.67
CA VAL A 25 6.32 5.20 -13.99
C VAL A 25 5.55 6.13 -14.92
N ALA A 26 6.02 6.31 -16.16
CA ALA A 26 5.38 7.20 -17.13
C ALA A 26 4.00 6.67 -17.57
N VAL A 27 3.87 5.35 -17.76
CA VAL A 27 2.59 4.69 -18.09
C VAL A 27 1.57 4.90 -16.96
N THR A 28 1.99 4.63 -15.72
CA THR A 28 1.12 4.78 -14.54
C THR A 28 0.73 6.25 -14.31
N GLU A 29 1.70 7.16 -14.41
CA GLU A 29 1.43 8.61 -14.30
C GLU A 29 0.39 9.06 -15.33
N GLN A 30 0.53 8.64 -16.59
CA GLN A 30 -0.44 8.99 -17.63
C GLN A 30 -1.84 8.43 -17.33
N ALA A 31 -1.92 7.20 -16.81
CA ALA A 31 -3.20 6.60 -16.44
C ALA A 31 -3.90 7.39 -15.32
N ILE A 32 -3.15 7.87 -14.32
CA ILE A 32 -3.69 8.72 -13.24
C ILE A 32 -4.12 10.09 -13.80
N VAL A 33 -3.34 10.69 -14.69
CA VAL A 33 -3.68 11.95 -15.35
C VAL A 33 -4.98 11.81 -16.16
N ASN A 34 -5.14 10.73 -16.91
CA ASN A 34 -6.35 10.46 -17.67
C ASN A 34 -7.59 10.32 -16.75
N GLU A 35 -7.42 9.66 -15.61
CA GLU A 35 -8.50 9.53 -14.62
C GLU A 35 -8.87 10.89 -14.00
N ALA A 36 -7.86 11.70 -13.66
CA ALA A 36 -8.08 13.06 -13.16
C ALA A 36 -8.84 13.93 -14.16
N HIS A 37 -8.43 13.91 -15.43
CA HIS A 37 -9.12 14.62 -16.53
C HIS A 37 -10.57 14.15 -16.68
N ARG A 38 -10.81 12.84 -16.64
CA ARG A 38 -12.17 12.27 -16.72
C ARG A 38 -13.07 12.76 -15.59
N ARG A 39 -12.50 13.09 -14.42
CA ARG A 39 -13.20 13.67 -13.27
C ARG A 39 -13.23 15.20 -13.27
N GLY A 40 -12.73 15.86 -14.31
CA GLY A 40 -12.64 17.32 -14.36
C GLY A 40 -11.64 17.95 -13.40
N MET A 41 -10.66 17.15 -12.92
CA MET A 41 -9.66 17.61 -11.94
C MET A 41 -8.39 18.11 -12.63
N ILE A 42 -7.83 19.19 -12.08
CA ILE A 42 -6.55 19.75 -12.54
C ILE A 42 -5.40 18.99 -11.87
N VAL A 43 -4.47 18.52 -12.68
CA VAL A 43 -3.27 17.82 -12.21
C VAL A 43 -2.14 18.82 -12.01
N PRO A 44 -1.46 18.83 -10.85
CA PRO A 44 -0.34 19.73 -10.60
C PRO A 44 0.86 19.43 -11.51
N GLY A 45 1.69 20.44 -11.74
CA GLY A 45 2.97 20.29 -12.44
C GLY A 45 3.92 19.32 -11.73
N ARG A 46 4.90 18.77 -12.47
CA ARG A 46 5.95 17.95 -11.84
C ARG A 46 6.78 18.81 -10.88
N LYS A 47 7.01 18.29 -9.68
CA LYS A 47 7.95 18.88 -8.74
C LYS A 47 9.37 18.41 -9.12
N TYR A 48 10.28 19.33 -9.39
CA TYR A 48 11.69 18.99 -9.51
C TYR A 48 12.22 18.67 -8.11
N ARG A 49 12.77 17.46 -7.96
CA ARG A 49 13.41 17.08 -6.73
C ARG A 49 14.78 17.75 -6.63
N ASP A 50 15.10 18.29 -5.47
CA ASP A 50 16.46 18.66 -5.15
C ASP A 50 17.34 17.39 -5.17
N LYS A 51 18.35 17.37 -6.05
CA LYS A 51 19.29 16.25 -6.18
C LYS A 51 20.12 16.02 -4.92
N GLN A 52 20.20 17.04 -4.05
CA GLN A 52 20.94 17.00 -2.79
C GLN A 52 20.08 16.54 -1.60
N ALA A 53 18.77 16.36 -1.78
CA ALA A 53 17.90 15.87 -0.71
C ALA A 53 18.28 14.43 -0.34
N GLU A 54 18.47 14.20 0.96
CA GLU A 54 18.77 12.88 1.48
C GLU A 54 17.68 11.86 1.10
N PRO A 55 18.05 10.60 0.77
CA PRO A 55 17.08 9.57 0.46
C PRO A 55 16.27 9.24 1.72
N VAL A 56 14.95 9.45 1.66
CA VAL A 56 14.06 9.05 2.75
C VAL A 56 13.94 7.53 2.75
N THR A 57 14.41 6.89 3.83
CA THR A 57 14.28 5.44 4.00
C THR A 57 12.88 5.11 4.50
N ALA A 58 12.11 4.41 3.69
CA ALA A 58 10.80 3.87 4.08
C ALA A 58 10.95 2.45 4.63
N ALA A 59 10.12 2.09 5.62
CA ALA A 59 9.98 0.70 6.03
C ALA A 59 9.38 -0.11 4.87
N GLY A 60 10.08 -1.15 4.44
CA GLY A 60 9.65 -2.04 3.35
C GLY A 60 8.58 -3.05 3.79
N ALA A 61 8.31 -4.03 2.93
CA ALA A 61 7.43 -5.15 3.24
C ALA A 61 7.90 -5.95 4.48
N TYR A 62 6.97 -6.68 5.09
CA TYR A 62 7.31 -7.66 6.12
C TYR A 62 7.77 -8.96 5.46
N VAL A 63 8.93 -9.44 5.88
CA VAL A 63 9.43 -10.78 5.52
C VAL A 63 9.85 -11.46 6.81
N ALA A 64 9.19 -12.59 7.13
CA ALA A 64 9.53 -13.38 8.29
C ALA A 64 10.82 -14.18 8.04
N THR A 65 11.62 -14.36 9.09
CA THR A 65 12.78 -15.27 9.01
C THR A 65 12.28 -16.71 8.85
N PRO A 66 12.68 -17.43 7.80
CA PRO A 66 12.23 -18.80 7.59
C PRO A 66 12.68 -19.73 8.72
N LYS A 67 11.81 -20.59 9.19
CA LYS A 67 12.18 -21.70 10.10
C LYS A 67 12.83 -22.80 9.30
N LYS A 68 14.08 -23.11 9.62
CA LYS A 68 14.86 -24.16 8.95
C LYS A 68 14.35 -25.53 9.37
N GLY A 69 14.31 -26.45 8.43
CA GLY A 69 13.93 -27.85 8.66
C GLY A 69 13.06 -28.42 7.56
N LEU A 70 12.70 -29.67 7.70
CA LEU A 70 11.66 -30.32 6.92
C LEU A 70 10.33 -30.10 7.64
N HIS A 71 9.34 -29.63 6.92
CA HIS A 71 8.00 -29.37 7.44
C HIS A 71 6.98 -30.14 6.60
N ASP A 72 6.12 -30.89 7.27
CA ASP A 72 5.03 -31.63 6.64
C ASP A 72 3.71 -30.85 6.81
N TRP A 73 2.79 -31.03 5.85
CA TRP A 73 1.44 -30.45 5.89
C TRP A 73 1.43 -28.90 5.95
N ILE A 74 2.16 -28.27 5.03
CA ILE A 74 2.22 -26.82 4.95
C ILE A 74 0.96 -26.27 4.29
N GLY A 75 0.25 -25.38 5.00
CA GLY A 75 -0.80 -24.52 4.44
C GLY A 75 -0.25 -23.18 4.01
N SER A 76 -0.81 -22.60 2.94
CA SER A 76 -0.47 -21.23 2.49
C SER A 76 -1.72 -20.37 2.46
N ILE A 77 -1.61 -19.16 3.01
CA ILE A 77 -2.63 -18.11 2.92
C ILE A 77 -1.99 -16.90 2.25
N ASP A 78 -2.62 -16.43 1.16
CA ASP A 78 -2.14 -15.30 0.37
C ASP A 78 -3.23 -14.23 0.26
N ILE A 79 -2.86 -12.96 0.43
CA ILE A 79 -3.77 -11.82 0.31
C ILE A 79 -3.74 -11.29 -1.11
N ASN A 80 -4.80 -11.54 -1.83
CA ASN A 80 -4.92 -11.16 -3.23
C ASN A 80 -4.75 -9.64 -3.42
N SER A 81 -3.68 -9.24 -4.12
CA SER A 81 -3.41 -7.82 -4.44
C SER A 81 -3.35 -6.93 -3.18
N LEU A 82 -2.55 -7.30 -2.18
CA LEU A 82 -2.49 -6.61 -0.88
C LEU A 82 -2.37 -5.08 -1.02
N TYR A 83 -1.36 -4.56 -1.70
CA TYR A 83 -1.13 -3.12 -1.80
C TYR A 83 -2.24 -2.36 -2.53
N PRO A 84 -2.74 -2.80 -3.70
CA PRO A 84 -3.93 -2.22 -4.31
C PRO A 84 -5.15 -2.24 -3.40
N SER A 85 -5.33 -3.31 -2.62
CA SER A 85 -6.45 -3.44 -1.69
C SER A 85 -6.33 -2.48 -0.51
N VAL A 86 -5.13 -2.32 0.06
CA VAL A 86 -4.84 -1.35 1.12
C VAL A 86 -5.10 0.09 0.65
N ILE A 87 -4.60 0.46 -0.54
CA ILE A 87 -4.82 1.79 -1.11
C ILE A 87 -6.32 2.08 -1.27
N ARG A 88 -7.08 1.09 -1.76
CA ARG A 88 -8.54 1.23 -1.93
C ARG A 88 -9.27 1.26 -0.59
N ALA A 89 -8.90 0.39 0.35
CA ALA A 89 -9.54 0.27 1.65
C ALA A 89 -9.37 1.52 2.51
N LEU A 90 -8.23 2.19 2.44
CA LEU A 90 -7.96 3.41 3.19
C LEU A 90 -8.11 4.69 2.35
N ASN A 91 -8.68 4.59 1.16
CA ASN A 91 -8.91 5.73 0.25
C ASN A 91 -7.66 6.61 0.06
N MET A 92 -6.49 5.98 -0.12
CA MET A 92 -5.20 6.66 -0.15
C MET A 92 -4.99 7.42 -1.46
N GLY A 93 -5.05 8.74 -1.39
CA GLY A 93 -4.69 9.67 -2.46
C GLY A 93 -4.08 10.94 -1.87
N PRO A 94 -3.25 11.69 -2.61
CA PRO A 94 -2.71 12.96 -2.13
C PRO A 94 -3.80 13.94 -1.69
N GLU A 95 -4.94 13.93 -2.38
CA GLU A 95 -6.10 14.80 -2.17
C GLU A 95 -6.97 14.40 -0.98
N THR A 96 -6.80 13.20 -0.43
CA THR A 96 -7.58 12.71 0.71
C THR A 96 -6.81 12.74 2.02
N ILE A 97 -5.55 13.16 2.02
CA ILE A 97 -4.79 13.34 3.25
C ILE A 97 -5.33 14.55 3.99
N VAL A 98 -5.74 14.37 5.24
CA VAL A 98 -6.24 15.44 6.13
C VAL A 98 -5.28 15.74 7.28
N GLY A 99 -4.43 14.79 7.64
CA GLY A 99 -3.45 14.97 8.70
C GLY A 99 -2.36 13.90 8.71
N GLN A 100 -1.32 14.17 9.49
CA GLN A 100 -0.18 13.26 9.68
C GLN A 100 0.30 13.30 11.12
N LEU A 101 0.41 12.14 11.77
CA LEU A 101 1.12 12.02 13.04
C LEU A 101 2.60 12.24 12.83
N ARG A 102 3.20 13.13 13.62
CA ARG A 102 4.65 13.29 13.61
C ARG A 102 5.30 12.06 14.22
N PRO A 103 6.24 11.40 13.51
CA PRO A 103 6.86 10.16 13.97
C PRO A 103 7.97 10.43 15.01
N ILE A 104 7.65 11.09 16.11
CA ILE A 104 8.63 11.48 17.16
C ILE A 104 9.11 10.24 17.90
N ILE A 105 8.17 9.43 18.43
CA ILE A 105 8.47 8.21 19.17
C ILE A 105 9.08 7.19 18.23
N THR A 106 8.47 6.99 17.06
CA THR A 106 8.99 6.08 16.02
C THR A 106 10.44 6.42 15.65
N SER A 107 10.76 7.69 15.42
CA SER A 107 12.11 8.11 15.07
C SER A 107 13.11 7.87 16.22
N ALA A 108 12.71 8.12 17.45
CA ALA A 108 13.55 7.87 18.63
C ALA A 108 13.84 6.37 18.79
N GLU A 109 12.82 5.50 18.67
CA GLU A 109 12.97 4.05 18.79
C GLU A 109 13.81 3.45 17.67
N VAL A 110 13.61 3.89 16.43
CA VAL A 110 14.42 3.45 15.28
C VAL A 110 15.88 3.87 15.47
N ASN A 111 16.14 5.10 15.92
CA ASN A 111 17.49 5.57 16.19
C ASN A 111 18.15 4.81 17.35
N ARG A 112 17.38 4.48 18.41
CA ARG A 112 17.85 3.64 19.51
C ARG A 112 18.25 2.24 19.03
N ALA A 113 17.43 1.62 18.17
CA ALA A 113 17.74 0.31 17.58
C ALA A 113 19.02 0.37 16.71
N LYS A 114 19.20 1.43 15.92
CA LYS A 114 20.43 1.64 15.13
C LYS A 114 21.66 1.80 16.02
N SER A 115 21.58 2.55 17.12
CA SER A 115 22.69 2.71 18.07
C SER A 115 23.10 1.39 18.73
N GLN A 116 22.16 0.45 18.85
CA GLN A 116 22.41 -0.93 19.31
C GLN A 116 22.92 -1.87 18.19
N LYS A 117 23.32 -1.34 17.05
CA LYS A 117 23.78 -2.09 15.85
C LYS A 117 22.74 -3.04 15.27
N LYS A 118 21.45 -2.85 15.55
CA LYS A 118 20.36 -3.56 14.88
C LYS A 118 20.18 -3.03 13.46
N SER A 119 19.78 -3.90 12.53
CA SER A 119 19.39 -3.46 11.20
C SER A 119 18.11 -2.60 11.27
N PHE A 120 17.89 -1.77 10.25
CA PHE A 120 16.65 -0.99 10.15
C PHE A 120 15.41 -1.88 10.15
N ALA A 121 15.46 -3.02 9.45
CA ALA A 121 14.36 -3.99 9.44
C ALA A 121 14.08 -4.55 10.85
N ALA A 122 15.12 -4.92 11.60
CA ALA A 122 14.98 -5.48 12.95
C ALA A 122 14.36 -4.49 13.95
N ALA A 123 14.48 -3.17 13.72
CA ALA A 123 13.79 -2.18 14.55
C ALA A 123 12.26 -2.30 14.47
N TRP A 124 11.75 -2.87 13.38
CA TRP A 124 10.32 -3.02 13.10
C TRP A 124 9.76 -4.43 13.33
N ASP A 125 10.57 -5.39 13.78
CA ASP A 125 10.15 -6.81 13.83
C ASP A 125 8.88 -7.05 14.63
N ASN A 126 8.77 -6.42 15.81
CA ASN A 126 7.61 -6.60 16.69
C ASN A 126 6.55 -5.48 16.55
N GLN A 127 6.70 -4.59 15.58
CA GLN A 127 5.81 -3.45 15.42
C GLN A 127 4.70 -3.73 14.40
N PHE A 128 3.46 -3.39 14.77
CA PHE A 128 2.26 -3.40 13.94
C PHE A 128 1.92 -1.97 13.51
N GLY A 129 2.76 -1.37 12.67
CA GLY A 129 2.70 0.03 12.30
C GLY A 129 3.68 0.92 13.09
N SER A 130 3.57 2.23 12.98
CA SER A 130 4.36 3.16 13.77
C SER A 130 4.00 3.11 15.26
N TRP A 131 4.91 3.55 16.14
CA TRP A 131 4.63 3.57 17.59
C TRP A 131 3.48 4.51 17.93
N GLU A 132 3.40 5.66 17.27
CA GLU A 132 2.29 6.59 17.41
C GLU A 132 0.96 5.94 16.98
N TYR A 133 0.94 5.22 15.84
CA TYR A 133 -0.23 4.48 15.40
C TYR A 133 -0.69 3.46 16.45
N GLN A 134 0.25 2.68 16.99
CA GLN A 134 -0.08 1.68 18.00
C GLN A 134 -0.63 2.31 19.27
N ALA A 135 -0.03 3.42 19.75
CA ALA A 135 -0.54 4.15 20.91
C ALA A 135 -1.99 4.63 20.69
N VAL A 136 -2.30 5.11 19.48
CA VAL A 136 -3.68 5.51 19.12
C VAL A 136 -4.61 4.29 19.12
N MET A 137 -4.23 3.20 18.44
CA MET A 137 -5.07 1.99 18.38
C MET A 137 -5.29 1.34 19.73
N ASN A 138 -4.33 1.46 20.66
CA ASN A 138 -4.43 1.02 22.06
C ASN A 138 -5.18 2.01 22.96
N LYS A 139 -5.61 3.17 22.44
CA LYS A 139 -6.28 4.25 23.20
C LYS A 139 -5.47 4.68 24.43
N GLU A 140 -4.17 4.86 24.26
CA GLU A 140 -3.27 5.20 25.38
C GLU A 140 -3.52 6.64 25.86
N LYS A 141 -3.95 6.78 27.12
CA LYS A 141 -4.23 8.09 27.73
C LYS A 141 -2.97 8.85 28.12
N GLY A 142 -1.90 8.13 28.45
CA GLY A 142 -0.62 8.71 28.90
C GLY A 142 0.37 9.04 27.78
N THR A 143 0.11 8.58 26.56
CA THR A 143 0.98 8.83 25.40
C THR A 143 0.47 10.03 24.60
N GLU A 144 1.29 11.07 24.53
CA GLU A 144 1.00 12.23 23.71
C GLU A 144 1.46 12.04 22.26
N VAL A 145 0.63 12.44 21.33
CA VAL A 145 0.89 12.48 19.89
C VAL A 145 0.74 13.90 19.36
N LEU A 146 1.50 14.22 18.32
CA LEU A 146 1.42 15.51 17.63
C LEU A 146 0.92 15.25 16.21
N VAL A 147 -0.18 15.90 15.86
CA VAL A 147 -0.81 15.81 14.54
C VAL A 147 -0.60 17.10 13.78
N ASP A 148 -0.05 16.99 12.58
CA ASP A 148 0.03 18.06 11.61
C ASP A 148 -1.16 17.95 10.63
N TRP A 149 -2.08 18.92 10.68
CA TRP A 149 -3.23 18.98 9.81
C TRP A 149 -2.91 19.69 8.49
N THR A 150 -3.65 19.37 7.44
CA THR A 150 -3.44 19.98 6.11
C THR A 150 -3.86 21.44 6.02
N ASP A 151 -4.59 21.96 7.00
CA ASP A 151 -4.89 23.40 7.15
C ASP A 151 -3.69 24.22 7.70
N GLY A 152 -2.57 23.55 7.99
CA GLY A 152 -1.37 24.15 8.53
C GLY A 152 -1.30 24.20 10.06
N THR A 153 -2.31 23.72 10.76
CA THR A 153 -2.29 23.64 12.22
C THR A 153 -1.57 22.41 12.72
N SER A 154 -0.94 22.50 13.90
CA SER A 154 -0.35 21.36 14.61
C SER A 154 -0.96 21.27 15.99
N VAL A 155 -1.52 20.12 16.33
CA VAL A 155 -2.22 19.93 17.59
C VAL A 155 -1.61 18.76 18.37
N ARG A 156 -1.31 19.01 19.65
CA ARG A 156 -0.87 17.98 20.60
C ARG A 156 -2.07 17.47 21.39
N MET A 157 -2.22 16.14 21.47
CA MET A 157 -3.29 15.50 22.23
C MET A 157 -2.86 14.12 22.68
N SER A 158 -3.61 13.49 23.60
CA SER A 158 -3.37 12.11 23.95
C SER A 158 -3.76 11.18 22.79
N ALA A 159 -3.11 10.02 22.72
CA ALA A 159 -3.43 9.01 21.70
C ALA A 159 -4.89 8.54 21.78
N ALA A 160 -5.46 8.46 23.00
CA ALA A 160 -6.87 8.15 23.19
C ALA A 160 -7.79 9.25 22.61
N GLN A 161 -7.48 10.53 22.83
CA GLN A 161 -8.25 11.64 22.24
C GLN A 161 -8.20 11.60 20.72
N LEU A 162 -7.03 11.32 20.13
CA LEU A 162 -6.95 11.19 18.68
C LEU A 162 -7.76 10.02 18.14
N TYR A 163 -7.80 8.90 18.87
CA TYR A 163 -8.66 7.77 18.50
C TYR A 163 -10.13 8.22 18.42
N ASP A 164 -10.62 8.93 19.44
CA ASP A 164 -11.99 9.41 19.48
C ASP A 164 -12.26 10.39 18.32
N VAL A 165 -11.34 11.30 18.02
CA VAL A 165 -11.45 12.25 16.89
C VAL A 165 -11.52 11.52 15.54
N VAL A 166 -10.71 10.49 15.33
CA VAL A 166 -10.66 9.79 14.03
C VAL A 166 -11.83 8.81 13.87
N PHE A 167 -12.17 8.04 14.91
CA PHE A 167 -13.07 6.90 14.77
C PHE A 167 -14.46 7.09 15.40
N GLU A 168 -14.58 7.91 16.44
CA GLU A 168 -15.84 8.08 17.21
C GLU A 168 -16.59 9.38 16.85
N ALA A 169 -15.88 10.41 16.39
CA ALA A 169 -16.45 11.72 16.10
C ALA A 169 -17.18 11.83 14.75
N ASN A 170 -17.42 10.72 14.05
CA ASN A 170 -18.11 10.67 12.75
C ASN A 170 -17.48 11.55 11.64
N ASN A 171 -16.18 11.78 11.71
CA ASN A 171 -15.44 12.60 10.74
C ASN A 171 -15.20 11.93 9.38
N LYS A 172 -15.66 10.68 9.19
CA LYS A 172 -15.38 9.88 7.99
C LYS A 172 -13.87 9.80 7.69
N TRP A 173 -13.07 9.66 8.71
CA TRP A 173 -11.61 9.55 8.61
C TRP A 173 -11.13 8.13 8.87
N MET A 174 -9.91 7.85 8.41
CA MET A 174 -9.22 6.59 8.64
C MET A 174 -7.75 6.85 8.87
N LEU A 175 -7.16 6.11 9.83
CA LEU A 175 -5.75 6.19 10.18
C LEU A 175 -4.99 5.02 9.57
N SER A 176 -3.95 5.31 8.77
CA SER A 176 -3.03 4.29 8.28
C SER A 176 -1.99 3.93 9.33
N ALA A 177 -1.36 2.75 9.19
CA ALA A 177 -0.34 2.29 10.11
C ALA A 177 0.96 3.14 10.12
N ASN A 178 1.09 4.08 9.19
CA ASN A 178 2.12 5.11 9.18
C ASN A 178 1.74 6.38 9.96
N GLY A 179 0.51 6.46 10.46
CA GLY A 179 0.00 7.67 11.11
C GLY A 179 -0.52 8.74 10.16
N THR A 180 -0.72 8.45 8.88
CA THR A 180 -1.40 9.36 7.96
C THR A 180 -2.91 9.18 8.08
N ILE A 181 -3.64 10.28 8.16
CA ILE A 181 -5.10 10.32 8.27
C ILE A 181 -5.67 10.67 6.89
N PHE A 182 -6.57 9.80 6.40
CA PHE A 182 -7.26 9.98 5.12
C PHE A 182 -8.76 10.20 5.34
N THR A 183 -9.41 10.99 4.47
CA THR A 183 -10.86 11.18 4.49
C THR A 183 -11.57 10.25 3.51
N TYR A 184 -12.83 9.89 3.85
CA TYR A 184 -13.78 9.17 2.99
C TYR A 184 -14.93 10.05 2.49
N GLU A 185 -14.84 11.36 2.62
CA GLU A 185 -15.88 12.25 2.13
C GLU A 185 -16.10 12.14 0.62
N PHE A 186 -15.05 11.82 -0.10
CA PHE A 186 -15.08 11.56 -1.54
C PHE A 186 -14.08 10.47 -1.91
N GLU A 187 -14.30 9.81 -3.05
CA GLU A 187 -13.38 8.78 -3.57
C GLU A 187 -12.17 9.42 -4.22
N ALA A 188 -10.97 9.10 -3.73
CA ALA A 188 -9.71 9.57 -4.32
C ALA A 188 -9.50 9.03 -5.74
N ILE A 189 -8.66 9.73 -6.53
CA ILE A 189 -8.38 9.36 -7.93
C ILE A 189 -7.74 7.97 -8.01
N ILE A 190 -6.68 7.74 -7.24
CA ILE A 190 -5.92 6.47 -7.28
C ILE A 190 -6.76 5.28 -6.82
N PRO A 191 -7.46 5.31 -5.68
CA PRO A 191 -8.39 4.27 -5.27
C PRO A 191 -9.47 3.96 -6.30
N GLY A 192 -10.10 5.00 -6.86
CA GLY A 192 -11.12 4.83 -7.89
C GLY A 192 -10.60 4.23 -9.19
N LEU A 193 -9.38 4.62 -9.61
CA LEU A 193 -8.70 4.02 -10.76
C LEU A 193 -8.40 2.54 -10.53
N LEU A 194 -7.87 2.18 -9.34
CA LEU A 194 -7.61 0.79 -8.97
C LEU A 194 -8.89 -0.05 -8.91
N LYS A 195 -9.97 0.51 -8.37
CA LYS A 195 -11.29 -0.16 -8.33
C LYS A 195 -11.79 -0.46 -9.74
N ARG A 196 -11.70 0.52 -10.65
CA ARG A 196 -12.08 0.34 -12.05
C ARG A 196 -11.23 -0.72 -12.73
N TRP A 197 -9.89 -0.65 -12.64
CA TRP A 197 -8.99 -1.64 -13.25
C TRP A 197 -9.22 -3.05 -12.72
N TYR A 198 -9.52 -3.19 -11.44
CA TYR A 198 -9.84 -4.49 -10.85
C TYR A 198 -11.15 -5.05 -11.42
N ALA A 199 -12.19 -4.23 -11.54
CA ALA A 199 -13.47 -4.63 -12.12
C ALA A 199 -13.32 -5.00 -13.61
N GLU A 200 -12.62 -4.16 -14.40
CA GLU A 200 -12.32 -4.44 -15.80
C GLU A 200 -11.54 -5.75 -15.97
N ARG A 201 -10.55 -6.00 -15.12
CA ARG A 201 -9.79 -7.25 -15.14
C ARG A 201 -10.68 -8.46 -14.87
N LYS A 202 -11.56 -8.39 -13.89
CA LYS A 202 -12.51 -9.48 -13.59
C LYS A 202 -13.45 -9.77 -14.76
N GLU A 203 -13.93 -8.73 -15.40
CA GLU A 203 -14.77 -8.87 -16.60
C GLU A 203 -13.99 -9.53 -17.77
N MET A 204 -12.75 -9.12 -18.00
CA MET A 204 -11.89 -9.74 -19.02
C MET A 204 -11.58 -11.21 -18.71
N GLN A 205 -11.34 -11.54 -17.42
CA GLN A 205 -11.15 -12.94 -16.98
C GLN A 205 -12.42 -13.78 -17.22
N ARG A 206 -13.60 -13.20 -16.97
CA ARG A 206 -14.87 -13.85 -17.26
C ARG A 206 -15.01 -14.14 -18.77
N LYS A 207 -14.79 -13.14 -19.61
CA LYS A 207 -14.83 -13.29 -21.07
C LYS A 207 -13.82 -14.31 -21.58
N MET A 208 -12.61 -14.35 -21.01
CA MET A 208 -11.61 -15.36 -21.33
C MET A 208 -12.10 -16.78 -20.99
N HIS A 209 -12.79 -16.95 -19.86
CA HIS A 209 -13.39 -18.23 -19.49
C HIS A 209 -14.55 -18.61 -20.41
N ASP A 210 -15.42 -17.64 -20.72
CA ASP A 210 -16.63 -17.84 -21.56
C ASP A 210 -16.26 -18.14 -23.03
N ALA A 211 -15.01 -17.82 -23.47
CA ALA A 211 -14.51 -18.15 -24.81
C ALA A 211 -14.33 -19.67 -25.06
N GLY A 212 -14.36 -20.50 -24.01
CA GLY A 212 -14.32 -21.95 -24.11
C GLY A 212 -13.13 -22.47 -24.94
N ASP A 213 -13.41 -23.15 -26.05
CA ASP A 213 -12.39 -23.71 -26.95
C ASP A 213 -11.91 -22.74 -28.04
N ASN A 214 -12.43 -21.49 -28.03
CA ASN A 214 -11.96 -20.48 -28.99
C ASN A 214 -10.64 -19.87 -28.53
N GLU A 215 -9.51 -20.49 -28.90
CA GLU A 215 -8.16 -20.09 -28.48
C GLU A 215 -7.79 -18.67 -28.92
N ILE A 216 -8.31 -18.16 -30.05
CA ILE A 216 -8.03 -16.79 -30.52
C ILE A 216 -8.69 -15.77 -29.58
N GLU A 217 -9.95 -15.97 -29.22
CA GLU A 217 -10.68 -15.08 -28.32
C GLU A 217 -10.12 -15.16 -26.90
N LYS A 218 -9.77 -16.35 -26.43
CA LYS A 218 -9.13 -16.58 -25.14
C LYS A 218 -7.80 -15.85 -25.02
N GLU A 219 -6.92 -15.96 -26.04
CA GLU A 219 -5.64 -15.22 -26.09
C GLU A 219 -5.87 -13.71 -26.13
N TYR A 220 -6.88 -13.24 -26.85
CA TYR A 220 -7.25 -11.83 -26.89
C TYR A 220 -7.60 -11.26 -25.52
N TRP A 221 -8.47 -11.96 -24.77
CA TRP A 221 -8.88 -11.51 -23.43
C TRP A 221 -7.76 -11.72 -22.39
N ASP A 222 -6.94 -12.77 -22.51
CA ASP A 222 -5.81 -13.00 -21.63
C ASP A 222 -4.78 -11.86 -21.70
N LYS A 223 -4.41 -11.41 -22.88
CA LYS A 223 -3.51 -10.26 -23.04
C LYS A 223 -4.06 -9.00 -22.36
N ARG A 224 -5.35 -8.75 -22.51
CA ARG A 224 -6.01 -7.55 -21.95
C ARG A 224 -6.08 -7.59 -20.44
N GLN A 225 -6.46 -8.73 -19.85
CA GLN A 225 -6.48 -8.88 -18.40
C GLN A 225 -5.07 -8.83 -17.80
N LEU A 226 -4.05 -9.31 -18.54
CA LEU A 226 -2.65 -9.26 -18.13
C LEU A 226 -2.16 -7.82 -18.00
N VAL A 227 -2.50 -6.94 -18.94
CA VAL A 227 -2.16 -5.50 -18.87
C VAL A 227 -2.79 -4.87 -17.62
N LYS A 228 -4.05 -5.19 -17.30
CA LYS A 228 -4.68 -4.71 -16.06
C LYS A 228 -3.96 -5.22 -14.81
N LYS A 229 -3.51 -6.48 -14.81
CA LYS A 229 -2.68 -7.04 -13.72
C LYS A 229 -1.37 -6.27 -13.58
N ILE A 230 -0.69 -5.98 -14.68
CA ILE A 230 0.55 -5.20 -14.70
C ILE A 230 0.30 -3.80 -14.14
N ASN A 231 -0.72 -3.10 -14.61
CA ASN A 231 -1.07 -1.76 -14.14
C ASN A 231 -1.37 -1.72 -12.64
N LEU A 232 -2.18 -2.67 -12.15
CA LEU A 232 -2.51 -2.81 -10.72
C LEU A 232 -1.27 -2.99 -9.84
N ASN A 233 -0.34 -3.86 -10.27
CA ASN A 233 0.86 -4.18 -9.48
C ASN A 233 1.94 -3.09 -9.60
N SER A 234 2.01 -2.39 -10.74
CA SER A 234 3.02 -1.34 -10.98
C SER A 234 2.67 -0.02 -10.31
N LEU A 235 1.40 0.25 -10.04
CA LEU A 235 0.95 1.55 -9.55
C LEU A 235 1.64 1.94 -8.25
N TYR A 236 1.71 1.03 -7.29
CA TYR A 236 2.38 1.29 -6.01
C TYR A 236 3.86 1.68 -6.21
N GLY A 237 4.62 0.90 -6.99
CA GLY A 237 6.01 1.21 -7.28
C GLY A 237 6.20 2.52 -8.03
N ALA A 238 5.26 2.89 -8.90
CA ALA A 238 5.30 4.14 -9.64
C ALA A 238 5.07 5.36 -8.74
N ILE A 239 4.08 5.33 -7.85
CA ILE A 239 3.81 6.46 -6.94
C ILE A 239 4.87 6.64 -5.86
N LEU A 240 5.68 5.61 -5.57
CA LEU A 240 6.85 5.70 -4.70
C LEU A 240 8.11 6.20 -5.41
N ASN A 241 8.09 6.29 -6.73
CA ASN A 241 9.22 6.82 -7.48
C ASN A 241 9.24 8.35 -7.39
N PRO A 242 10.34 8.97 -6.90
CA PRO A 242 10.43 10.43 -6.79
C PRO A 242 10.29 11.18 -8.12
N GLY A 243 10.47 10.50 -9.26
CA GLY A 243 10.22 11.04 -10.60
C GLY A 243 8.73 11.06 -10.99
N CYS A 244 7.86 10.42 -10.22
CA CYS A 244 6.42 10.45 -10.45
C CYS A 244 5.82 11.78 -9.95
N ARG A 245 4.92 12.35 -10.73
CA ARG A 245 4.16 13.58 -10.38
C ARG A 245 3.33 13.43 -9.11
N PHE A 246 2.85 12.22 -8.85
CA PHE A 246 1.99 11.87 -7.71
C PHE A 246 2.79 11.28 -6.54
N PHE A 247 4.10 11.42 -6.56
CA PHE A 247 4.95 10.95 -5.48
C PHE A 247 4.61 11.65 -4.15
N ASP A 248 4.24 10.84 -3.17
CA ASP A 248 4.09 11.28 -1.78
C ASP A 248 4.56 10.14 -0.85
N MET A 249 5.61 10.45 -0.07
CA MET A 249 6.20 9.47 0.85
C MET A 249 5.22 9.01 1.92
N ARG A 250 4.29 9.88 2.34
CA ARG A 250 3.25 9.52 3.33
C ARG A 250 2.38 8.40 2.81
N ILE A 251 1.95 8.46 1.54
CA ILE A 251 1.17 7.40 0.90
C ILE A 251 2.00 6.12 0.81
N GLY A 252 3.23 6.21 0.33
CA GLY A 252 4.09 5.06 0.19
C GLY A 252 4.32 4.30 1.49
N GLN A 253 4.66 5.01 2.55
CA GLN A 253 4.82 4.43 3.88
C GLN A 253 3.50 3.92 4.46
N SER A 254 2.39 4.60 4.20
CA SER A 254 1.06 4.14 4.61
C SER A 254 0.74 2.77 4.01
N VAL A 255 1.03 2.55 2.74
CA VAL A 255 0.80 1.27 2.06
C VAL A 255 1.65 0.16 2.65
N THR A 256 2.97 0.38 2.78
CA THR A 256 3.88 -0.67 3.28
C THR A 256 3.64 -1.00 4.75
N LEU A 257 3.51 0.01 5.62
CA LEU A 257 3.30 -0.23 7.05
C LEU A 257 1.93 -0.84 7.33
N THR A 258 0.88 -0.43 6.62
CA THR A 258 -0.44 -1.06 6.74
C THR A 258 -0.40 -2.50 6.20
N GLY A 259 0.26 -2.75 5.08
CA GLY A 259 0.49 -4.09 4.56
C GLY A 259 1.23 -4.98 5.57
N ARG A 260 2.32 -4.50 6.17
CA ARG A 260 3.04 -5.19 7.26
C ARG A 260 2.11 -5.53 8.44
N CYS A 261 1.30 -4.56 8.85
CA CYS A 261 0.35 -4.73 9.94
C CYS A 261 -0.64 -5.87 9.64
N ILE A 262 -1.20 -5.88 8.43
CA ILE A 262 -2.16 -6.91 7.99
C ILE A 262 -1.50 -8.29 7.92
N THR A 263 -0.32 -8.41 7.30
CA THR A 263 0.37 -9.71 7.18
C THR A 263 0.77 -10.27 8.54
N LYS A 264 1.27 -9.43 9.45
CA LYS A 264 1.57 -9.84 10.83
C LYS A 264 0.31 -10.25 11.59
N HIS A 265 -0.79 -9.50 11.44
CA HIS A 265 -2.07 -9.86 12.05
C HIS A 265 -2.57 -11.20 11.54
N MET A 266 -2.48 -11.44 10.23
CA MET A 266 -2.84 -12.72 9.62
C MET A 266 -2.00 -13.87 10.20
N GLY A 267 -0.68 -13.71 10.27
CA GLY A 267 0.20 -14.72 10.88
C GLY A 267 -0.13 -14.95 12.37
N ALA A 268 -0.36 -13.87 13.12
CA ALA A 268 -0.73 -13.99 14.54
C ALA A 268 -2.07 -14.71 14.72
N LYS A 269 -3.05 -14.47 13.87
CA LYS A 269 -4.34 -15.17 13.90
C LYS A 269 -4.23 -16.65 13.52
N VAL A 270 -3.43 -16.97 12.52
CA VAL A 270 -3.14 -18.38 12.17
C VAL A 270 -2.49 -19.10 13.35
N ASN A 271 -1.47 -18.50 13.96
CA ASN A 271 -0.81 -19.10 15.12
C ASN A 271 -1.74 -19.20 16.35
N GLU A 272 -2.65 -18.25 16.55
CA GLU A 272 -3.67 -18.31 17.60
C GLU A 272 -4.65 -19.47 17.40
N ILE A 273 -5.10 -19.69 16.16
CA ILE A 273 -6.03 -20.78 15.82
C ILE A 273 -5.37 -22.15 15.99
N ILE A 274 -4.11 -22.30 15.55
CA ILE A 274 -3.40 -23.59 15.57
C ILE A 274 -2.72 -23.83 16.91
N GLY A 275 -2.05 -22.82 17.45
CA GLY A 275 -1.18 -22.92 18.64
C GLY A 275 -1.72 -22.23 19.90
N GLY A 276 -2.92 -21.64 19.86
CA GLY A 276 -3.57 -21.01 21.01
C GLY A 276 -2.96 -19.66 21.44
N LYS A 277 -1.96 -19.12 20.70
CA LYS A 277 -1.28 -17.87 21.07
C LYS A 277 -1.27 -16.89 19.90
N TYR A 278 -1.71 -15.66 20.15
CA TYR A 278 -1.63 -14.56 19.19
C TYR A 278 -0.17 -14.08 19.07
N ASP A 279 0.55 -14.57 18.07
CA ASP A 279 1.97 -14.30 17.86
C ASP A 279 2.34 -14.50 16.39
N HIS A 280 2.73 -13.43 15.70
CA HIS A 280 3.04 -13.49 14.26
C HIS A 280 4.36 -14.20 13.92
N VAL A 281 5.20 -14.48 14.92
CA VAL A 281 6.41 -15.31 14.82
C VAL A 281 6.26 -16.64 15.56
N GLY A 282 5.04 -16.99 15.96
CA GLY A 282 4.70 -18.18 16.74
C GLY A 282 5.09 -19.48 16.03
N GLN A 283 5.01 -20.58 16.80
CA GLN A 283 5.53 -21.89 16.34
C GLN A 283 4.88 -22.39 15.05
N SER A 284 3.60 -22.09 14.82
CA SER A 284 2.86 -22.53 13.63
C SER A 284 3.15 -21.71 12.38
N ILE A 285 3.91 -20.62 12.48
CA ILE A 285 4.31 -19.81 11.32
C ILE A 285 5.71 -20.20 10.89
N ILE A 286 5.82 -20.75 9.70
CA ILE A 286 7.09 -21.24 9.12
C ILE A 286 7.80 -20.12 8.37
N TYR A 287 7.03 -19.36 7.60
CA TYR A 287 7.52 -18.28 6.75
C TYR A 287 6.39 -17.27 6.46
N GLY A 288 6.74 -16.07 6.09
CA GLY A 288 5.81 -15.05 5.59
C GLY A 288 6.55 -14.04 4.74
N ASP A 289 5.93 -13.61 3.65
CA ASP A 289 6.52 -12.64 2.73
C ASP A 289 5.44 -11.73 2.15
N THR A 290 5.57 -10.46 2.43
CA THR A 290 4.74 -9.35 1.93
C THR A 290 3.24 -9.55 2.14
N ASP A 291 2.61 -10.50 1.45
CA ASP A 291 1.18 -10.77 1.39
C ASP A 291 0.81 -12.23 1.69
N SER A 292 1.79 -13.07 2.01
CA SER A 292 1.59 -14.49 2.26
C SER A 292 2.15 -14.96 3.60
N VAL A 293 1.53 -15.99 4.16
CA VAL A 293 1.95 -16.68 5.39
C VAL A 293 1.83 -18.20 5.17
N TYR A 294 2.84 -18.92 5.66
CA TYR A 294 2.98 -20.37 5.53
C TYR A 294 3.14 -21.03 6.88
#